data_1969bf5a5b9df344d24d0377616f8209
#
_entry.id   1969bf5a5b9df344d24d0377616f8209
#
_cell.length_a   1.000
_cell.length_b   1.000
_cell.length_c   1.000
_cell.angle_alpha   90.00
_cell.angle_beta   90.00
_cell.angle_gamma   90.00
#
_symmetry.space_group_name_H-M   'P 1'
#
loop_
_entity.id
_entity.type
_entity.pdbx_description
1 polymer ?
#
loop_
_entity_poly.entity_id
_entity_poly.type
_entity_poly.pdbx_seq_one_letter_code
_entity_poly.pdbx_strand_id
1 'polypeptide(L)'
;MTEIIDKKKLVIGLYGEMRLSMVLHELGWQVHRAYIDEGIDFTITKYWCPHCKKYSDQYIRNTKYKGKTQKCVTNLCQFCKKTELEVISRYLQVKTSEGIAIKGKNNRRNFSFHPKIRYNMGNEVFYVWIAVFDNKEEKKAHFYILNTKDVEKFDNVKLATYQITDNQKTTLTIREDGVVLNKGKQYDYSCFNNRFYNDWDALELEKKAAKNQ
;
A
#
# COMPACT_ATOMS: atom_id res chain seq x y z
N MET A 1 -18.22 27.58 -0.91
CA MET A 1 -18.56 26.14 -0.87
C MET A 1 -17.40 25.22 -1.27
N THR A 2 -16.52 25.63 -2.18
CA THR A 2 -15.33 24.89 -2.66
C THR A 2 -14.28 24.60 -1.57
N GLU A 3 -14.00 25.56 -0.69
CA GLU A 3 -12.98 25.43 0.37
C GLU A 3 -13.30 24.35 1.42
N ILE A 4 -14.57 24.16 1.77
CA ILE A 4 -14.98 23.15 2.77
C ILE A 4 -14.83 21.73 2.21
N ILE A 5 -15.12 21.55 0.91
CA ILE A 5 -15.01 20.25 0.25
C ILE A 5 -13.54 19.81 0.16
N ASP A 6 -12.63 20.74 -0.10
CA ASP A 6 -11.21 20.44 -0.20
C ASP A 6 -10.60 20.07 1.17
N LYS A 7 -10.98 20.75 2.24
CA LYS A 7 -10.56 20.42 3.61
C LYS A 7 -11.02 19.01 4.01
N LYS A 8 -12.25 18.62 3.70
CA LYS A 8 -12.73 17.26 4.00
C LYS A 8 -11.91 16.18 3.27
N LYS A 9 -11.60 16.38 1.99
CA LYS A 9 -10.78 15.45 1.21
C LYS A 9 -9.38 15.30 1.78
N LEU A 10 -8.75 16.42 2.17
CA LEU A 10 -7.44 16.41 2.82
C LEU A 10 -7.45 15.62 4.13
N VAL A 11 -8.46 15.82 4.97
CA VAL A 11 -8.59 15.09 6.24
C VAL A 11 -8.75 13.59 6.01
N ILE A 12 -9.57 13.17 5.04
CA ILE A 12 -9.75 11.75 4.70
C ILE A 12 -8.47 11.16 4.14
N GLY A 13 -7.75 11.87 3.27
CA GLY A 13 -6.45 11.44 2.76
C GLY A 13 -5.46 11.21 3.89
N LEU A 14 -5.28 12.21 4.77
CA LEU A 14 -4.40 12.12 5.93
C LEU A 14 -4.77 10.96 6.87
N TYR A 15 -6.06 10.76 7.15
CA TYR A 15 -6.53 9.64 7.95
C TYR A 15 -6.09 8.29 7.35
N GLY A 16 -6.28 8.12 6.04
CA GLY A 16 -5.86 6.88 5.35
C GLY A 16 -4.35 6.65 5.44
N GLU A 17 -3.55 7.68 5.18
CA GLU A 17 -2.09 7.60 5.28
C GLU A 17 -1.62 7.25 6.70
N MET A 18 -2.21 7.88 7.72
CA MET A 18 -1.87 7.58 9.12
C MET A 18 -2.23 6.13 9.48
N ARG A 19 -3.42 5.66 9.10
CA ARG A 19 -3.85 4.27 9.36
C ARG A 19 -2.95 3.27 8.65
N LEU A 20 -2.59 3.53 7.40
CA LEU A 20 -1.65 2.70 6.65
C LEU A 20 -0.28 2.64 7.33
N SER A 21 0.26 3.81 7.73
CA SER A 21 1.56 3.88 8.41
C SER A 21 1.58 3.04 9.69
N MET A 22 0.51 3.10 10.51
CA MET A 22 0.40 2.29 11.73
C MET A 22 0.43 0.78 11.40
N VAL A 23 -0.37 0.33 10.44
CA VAL A 23 -0.41 -1.09 10.05
C VAL A 23 0.94 -1.55 9.51
N LEU A 24 1.60 -0.74 8.68
CA LEU A 24 2.93 -1.08 8.15
C LEU A 24 3.99 -1.21 9.26
N HIS A 25 3.95 -0.34 10.28
CA HIS A 25 4.82 -0.46 11.45
C HIS A 25 4.53 -1.73 12.26
N GLU A 26 3.26 -2.08 12.47
CA GLU A 26 2.86 -3.33 13.12
C GLU A 26 3.37 -4.57 12.36
N LEU A 27 3.44 -4.48 11.03
CA LEU A 27 4.01 -5.51 10.17
C LEU A 27 5.54 -5.48 10.10
N GLY A 28 6.19 -4.58 10.84
CA GLY A 28 7.64 -4.45 10.94
C GLY A 28 8.31 -3.69 9.79
N TRP A 29 7.55 -2.96 8.99
CA TRP A 29 8.11 -2.05 7.99
C TRP A 29 8.49 -0.71 8.61
N GLN A 30 9.62 -0.15 8.19
CA GLN A 30 9.94 1.27 8.43
C GLN A 30 9.25 2.10 7.35
N VAL A 31 8.57 3.17 7.74
CA VAL A 31 7.79 4.00 6.83
C VAL A 31 8.45 5.35 6.69
N HIS A 32 8.76 5.73 5.45
CA HIS A 32 9.35 7.00 5.10
C HIS A 32 8.40 7.77 4.19
N ARG A 33 8.04 8.98 4.59
CA ARG A 33 7.20 9.85 3.76
C ARG A 33 8.07 10.54 2.71
N ALA A 34 7.60 10.55 1.45
CA ALA A 34 8.26 11.32 0.40
C ALA A 34 8.15 12.82 0.71
N TYR A 35 9.28 13.52 0.62
CA TYR A 35 9.33 14.97 0.85
C TYR A 35 8.82 15.75 -0.37
N ILE A 36 8.98 15.21 -1.57
CA ILE A 36 8.51 15.79 -2.83
C ILE A 36 7.42 14.87 -3.37
N ASP A 37 6.23 15.40 -3.63
CA ASP A 37 5.12 14.65 -4.25
C ASP A 37 5.39 14.37 -5.72
N GLU A 38 6.14 13.33 -5.97
CA GLU A 38 6.33 12.77 -7.31
C GLU A 38 5.33 11.64 -7.63
N GLY A 39 4.27 11.48 -6.81
CA GLY A 39 3.24 10.44 -6.94
C GLY A 39 3.61 9.14 -6.22
N ILE A 40 4.66 9.17 -5.39
CA ILE A 40 4.95 8.17 -4.37
C ILE A 40 4.71 8.82 -3.03
N ASP A 41 3.77 8.27 -2.27
CA ASP A 41 3.38 8.84 -0.98
C ASP A 41 4.28 8.29 0.14
N PHE A 42 4.70 7.00 0.05
CA PHE A 42 5.61 6.37 1.00
C PHE A 42 6.68 5.53 0.32
N THR A 43 7.87 5.54 0.91
CA THR A 43 8.87 4.49 0.74
C THR A 43 8.88 3.67 2.03
N ILE A 44 8.74 2.36 1.91
CA ILE A 44 8.82 1.46 3.05
C ILE A 44 10.04 0.55 2.93
N THR A 45 10.68 0.28 4.07
CA THR A 45 11.89 -0.54 4.10
C THR A 45 11.82 -1.61 5.18
N LYS A 46 12.44 -2.75 4.92
CA LYS A 46 12.56 -3.86 5.86
C LYS A 46 13.89 -4.58 5.63
N TYR A 47 14.49 -5.09 6.69
CA TYR A 47 15.75 -5.81 6.57
C TYR A 47 15.53 -7.28 6.22
N TRP A 48 16.31 -7.77 5.28
CA TRP A 48 16.30 -9.15 4.78
C TRP A 48 17.66 -9.79 4.99
N CYS A 49 17.66 -11.03 5.47
CA CYS A 49 18.88 -11.83 5.56
C CYS A 49 18.95 -12.82 4.40
N PRO A 50 19.88 -12.65 3.43
CA PRO A 50 19.99 -13.55 2.28
C PRO A 50 20.40 -14.98 2.67
N HIS A 51 21.13 -15.15 3.76
CA HIS A 51 21.52 -16.46 4.28
C HIS A 51 20.36 -17.21 4.93
N CYS A 52 19.62 -16.53 5.82
CA CYS A 52 18.47 -17.12 6.52
C CYS A 52 17.21 -17.18 5.65
N LYS A 53 17.20 -16.48 4.51
CA LYS A 53 16.06 -16.29 3.59
C LYS A 53 14.80 -15.84 4.31
N LYS A 54 14.94 -14.87 5.22
CA LYS A 54 13.83 -14.29 5.98
C LYS A 54 14.12 -12.86 6.43
N TYR A 55 13.08 -12.15 6.77
CA TYR A 55 13.20 -10.83 7.40
C TYR A 55 13.82 -10.98 8.79
N SER A 56 14.61 -10.00 9.17
CA SER A 56 15.37 -10.03 10.41
C SER A 56 15.61 -8.62 10.91
N ASP A 57 15.58 -8.43 12.21
CA ASP A 57 16.11 -7.22 12.81
C ASP A 57 17.64 -7.23 12.84
N GLN A 58 18.20 -6.07 13.07
CA GLN A 58 19.64 -5.89 13.25
C GLN A 58 20.12 -6.53 14.56
N TYR A 59 21.25 -7.23 14.50
CA TYR A 59 21.84 -7.81 15.70
C TYR A 59 22.42 -6.72 16.61
N ILE A 60 22.01 -6.72 17.87
CA ILE A 60 22.50 -5.83 18.90
C ILE A 60 23.59 -6.54 19.68
N ARG A 61 24.81 -6.02 19.61
CA ARG A 61 25.98 -6.53 20.35
C ARG A 61 26.28 -5.65 21.55
N ASN A 62 26.56 -6.28 22.68
CA ASN A 62 27.10 -5.58 23.84
C ASN A 62 28.62 -5.38 23.66
N THR A 63 29.10 -4.16 23.73
CA THR A 63 30.52 -3.80 23.67
C THR A 63 30.93 -3.10 24.96
N LYS A 64 32.17 -3.31 25.41
CA LYS A 64 32.73 -2.57 26.54
C LYS A 64 33.51 -1.35 26.02
N TYR A 65 33.14 -0.17 26.42
CA TYR A 65 33.87 1.05 26.16
C TYR A 65 34.10 1.80 27.46
N LYS A 66 35.39 2.09 27.79
CA LYS A 66 35.81 2.74 29.03
C LYS A 66 35.20 2.11 30.29
N GLY A 67 35.18 0.77 30.34
CA GLY A 67 34.63 0.02 31.47
C GLY A 67 33.08 -0.08 31.53
N LYS A 68 32.37 0.63 30.69
CA LYS A 68 30.89 0.61 30.62
C LYS A 68 30.41 -0.30 29.50
N THR A 69 29.40 -1.10 29.77
CA THR A 69 28.71 -1.90 28.72
C THR A 69 27.81 -0.99 27.90
N GLN A 70 27.99 -0.98 26.58
CA GLN A 70 27.15 -0.24 25.64
C GLN A 70 26.52 -1.22 24.64
N LYS A 71 25.28 -0.93 24.25
CA LYS A 71 24.60 -1.63 23.15
C LYS A 71 25.04 -1.01 21.82
N CYS A 72 25.56 -1.82 20.92
CA CYS A 72 25.94 -1.43 19.58
C CYS A 72 25.04 -2.16 18.58
N VAL A 73 24.31 -1.40 17.79
CA VAL A 73 23.52 -1.94 16.66
C VAL A 73 24.49 -2.26 15.51
N THR A 74 24.40 -3.44 14.97
CA THR A 74 25.23 -3.88 13.85
C THR A 74 24.36 -4.08 12.62
N ASN A 75 24.95 -4.07 11.43
CA ASN A 75 24.23 -4.45 10.18
C ASN A 75 24.14 -5.98 9.98
N LEU A 76 24.26 -6.76 11.04
CA LEU A 76 24.22 -8.20 10.98
C LEU A 76 22.82 -8.74 11.33
N CYS A 77 22.46 -9.86 10.72
CA CYS A 77 21.24 -10.59 11.03
C CYS A 77 21.20 -11.06 12.49
N GLN A 78 20.12 -10.80 13.20
CA GLN A 78 19.97 -11.23 14.60
C GLN A 78 19.97 -12.76 14.79
N PHE A 79 19.58 -13.53 13.76
CA PHE A 79 19.50 -15.00 13.85
C PHE A 79 20.85 -15.65 13.62
N CYS A 80 21.50 -15.42 12.48
CA CYS A 80 22.78 -16.03 12.16
C CYS A 80 23.99 -15.25 12.69
N LYS A 81 23.83 -13.95 13.01
CA LYS A 81 24.86 -13.06 13.59
C LYS A 81 26.15 -12.93 12.74
N LYS A 82 26.09 -13.36 11.49
CA LYS A 82 27.26 -13.43 10.59
C LYS A 82 27.03 -12.69 9.28
N THR A 83 25.82 -12.72 8.76
CA THR A 83 25.49 -12.19 7.44
C THR A 83 24.98 -10.77 7.56
N GLU A 84 25.48 -9.89 6.73
CA GLU A 84 24.95 -8.53 6.59
C GLU A 84 23.54 -8.55 6.04
N LEU A 85 22.73 -7.65 6.54
CA LEU A 85 21.35 -7.49 6.12
C LEU A 85 21.28 -6.63 4.87
N GLU A 86 20.43 -7.03 3.96
CA GLU A 86 20.01 -6.26 2.81
C GLU A 86 18.77 -5.42 3.16
N VAL A 87 18.66 -4.23 2.59
CA VAL A 87 17.48 -3.38 2.73
C VAL A 87 16.55 -3.65 1.57
N ILE A 88 15.38 -4.17 1.86
CA ILE A 88 14.30 -4.29 0.87
C ILE A 88 13.47 -3.03 0.91
N SER A 89 13.30 -2.39 -0.24
CA SER A 89 12.49 -1.17 -0.38
C SER A 89 11.26 -1.44 -1.22
N ARG A 90 10.13 -0.79 -0.87
CA ARG A 90 8.90 -0.74 -1.67
C ARG A 90 8.41 0.70 -1.74
N TYR A 91 7.81 1.05 -2.85
CA TYR A 91 7.25 2.37 -3.10
C TYR A 91 5.73 2.28 -3.14
N LEU A 92 5.06 3.09 -2.35
CA LEU A 92 3.61 3.06 -2.24
C LEU A 92 2.99 4.34 -2.77
N GLN A 93 2.03 4.19 -3.66
CA GLN A 93 1.08 5.24 -3.99
C GLN A 93 -0.22 4.97 -3.25
N VAL A 94 -0.65 5.93 -2.44
CA VAL A 94 -1.82 5.80 -1.58
C VAL A 94 -2.98 6.61 -2.13
N LYS A 95 -4.16 6.02 -2.18
CA LYS A 95 -5.39 6.71 -2.52
C LYS A 95 -6.46 6.33 -1.52
N THR A 96 -7.00 7.33 -0.84
CA THR A 96 -8.06 7.14 0.14
C THR A 96 -9.39 7.63 -0.42
N SER A 97 -10.44 6.84 -0.21
CA SER A 97 -11.80 7.19 -0.60
C SER A 97 -12.76 6.92 0.56
N GLU A 98 -13.62 7.89 0.84
CA GLU A 98 -14.75 7.70 1.74
C GLU A 98 -15.94 7.16 0.93
N GLY A 99 -16.61 6.14 1.47
CA GLY A 99 -17.72 5.49 0.78
C GLY A 99 -18.94 6.38 0.65
N ILE A 100 -19.49 6.47 -0.56
CA ILE A 100 -20.73 7.17 -0.85
C ILE A 100 -21.87 6.13 -0.80
N ALA A 101 -22.85 6.35 0.10
CA ALA A 101 -24.02 5.49 0.20
C ALA A 101 -24.84 5.48 -1.09
N ILE A 102 -25.28 4.29 -1.53
CA ILE A 102 -26.12 4.14 -2.71
C ILE A 102 -27.58 4.28 -2.28
N LYS A 103 -28.30 5.26 -2.87
CA LYS A 103 -29.73 5.45 -2.59
C LYS A 103 -30.51 4.14 -2.85
N GLY A 104 -31.35 3.75 -1.89
CA GLY A 104 -32.25 2.59 -2.00
C GLY A 104 -31.58 1.22 -1.81
N LYS A 105 -30.31 1.16 -1.46
CA LYS A 105 -29.62 -0.09 -1.12
C LYS A 105 -28.97 0.04 0.25
N ASN A 106 -29.61 -0.50 1.27
CA ASN A 106 -29.08 -0.51 2.63
C ASN A 106 -27.69 -1.15 2.64
N ASN A 107 -26.72 -0.45 3.27
CA ASN A 107 -25.34 -0.87 3.48
C ASN A 107 -24.42 -1.00 2.25
N ARG A 108 -24.82 -0.51 1.08
CA ARG A 108 -23.92 -0.48 -0.09
C ARG A 108 -23.28 0.90 -0.25
N ARG A 109 -21.95 0.94 -0.35
CA ARG A 109 -21.19 2.15 -0.57
C ARG A 109 -20.28 2.00 -1.79
N ASN A 110 -20.12 3.08 -2.53
CA ASN A 110 -19.15 3.15 -3.63
C ASN A 110 -17.93 3.91 -3.17
N PHE A 111 -16.75 3.38 -3.46
CA PHE A 111 -15.46 4.02 -3.27
C PHE A 111 -14.86 4.29 -4.64
N SER A 112 -14.34 5.50 -4.85
CA SER A 112 -13.72 5.89 -6.11
C SER A 112 -12.24 6.18 -5.90
N PHE A 113 -11.39 5.54 -6.69
CA PHE A 113 -9.95 5.71 -6.65
C PHE A 113 -9.47 6.22 -8.01
N HIS A 114 -8.56 7.18 -7.98
CA HIS A 114 -7.95 7.77 -9.16
C HIS A 114 -6.44 7.54 -9.10
N PRO A 115 -5.95 6.35 -9.49
CA PRO A 115 -4.53 6.06 -9.46
C PRO A 115 -3.80 6.96 -10.47
N LYS A 116 -2.70 7.56 -10.06
CA LYS A 116 -1.72 8.12 -10.99
C LYS A 116 -0.76 6.98 -11.35
N ILE A 117 -1.04 6.29 -12.44
CA ILE A 117 -0.18 5.18 -12.87
C ILE A 117 1.12 5.77 -13.41
N ARG A 118 2.23 5.38 -12.83
CA ARG A 118 3.55 5.73 -13.32
C ARG A 118 4.16 4.53 -14.03
N TYR A 119 4.47 4.75 -15.29
CA TYR A 119 5.16 3.78 -16.12
C TYR A 119 6.65 3.76 -15.76
N ASN A 120 7.30 2.63 -15.91
CA ASN A 120 8.76 2.42 -15.77
C ASN A 120 9.34 2.49 -14.36
N MET A 121 8.55 2.45 -13.29
CA MET A 121 9.09 2.39 -11.93
C MET A 121 9.36 0.95 -11.42
N GLY A 122 9.26 -0.05 -12.30
CA GLY A 122 9.56 -1.45 -11.98
C GLY A 122 8.48 -2.14 -11.14
N ASN A 123 8.80 -3.39 -10.72
CA ASN A 123 7.86 -4.24 -9.96
C ASN A 123 7.75 -3.84 -8.47
N GLU A 124 8.41 -2.77 -8.04
CA GLU A 124 8.54 -2.38 -6.64
C GLU A 124 7.55 -1.28 -6.24
N VAL A 125 6.76 -0.78 -7.21
CA VAL A 125 5.68 0.18 -6.96
C VAL A 125 4.39 -0.55 -6.70
N PHE A 126 3.77 -0.22 -5.57
CA PHE A 126 2.47 -0.76 -5.16
C PHE A 126 1.47 0.37 -4.99
N TYR A 127 0.23 0.07 -5.29
CA TYR A 127 -0.91 0.95 -5.10
C TYR A 127 -1.69 0.46 -3.90
N VAL A 128 -1.83 1.32 -2.90
CA VAL A 128 -2.64 1.03 -1.72
C VAL A 128 -3.90 1.89 -1.78
N TRP A 129 -5.03 1.24 -2.03
CA TRP A 129 -6.32 1.89 -2.02
C TRP A 129 -6.99 1.67 -0.68
N ILE A 130 -7.40 2.76 -0.05
CA ILE A 130 -7.96 2.74 1.29
C ILE A 130 -9.41 3.16 1.22
N ALA A 131 -10.31 2.20 1.46
CA ALA A 131 -11.73 2.44 1.57
C ALA A 131 -12.09 2.76 3.03
N VAL A 132 -12.52 3.99 3.29
CA VAL A 132 -12.91 4.44 4.63
C VAL A 132 -14.43 4.33 4.79
N PHE A 133 -14.84 3.51 5.73
CA PHE A 133 -16.22 3.36 6.15
C PHE A 133 -16.46 4.25 7.36
N ASP A 134 -17.26 5.28 7.18
CA ASP A 134 -17.70 6.15 8.26
C ASP A 134 -19.06 5.65 8.76
N ASN A 135 -19.04 4.80 9.77
CA ASN A 135 -20.22 4.47 10.55
C ASN A 135 -20.23 5.41 11.75
N LYS A 136 -21.43 5.83 12.17
CA LYS A 136 -21.60 6.84 13.24
C LYS A 136 -20.80 6.55 14.52
N GLU A 137 -20.43 5.29 14.75
CA GLU A 137 -19.72 4.83 15.95
C GLU A 137 -18.22 4.63 15.71
N GLU A 138 -17.79 4.26 14.50
CA GLU A 138 -16.40 3.93 14.22
C GLU A 138 -16.04 4.17 12.74
N LYS A 139 -14.86 4.73 12.49
CA LYS A 139 -14.26 4.78 11.15
C LYS A 139 -13.40 3.54 10.93
N LYS A 140 -13.77 2.70 9.96
CA LYS A 140 -12.99 1.53 9.54
C LYS A 140 -12.29 1.80 8.23
N ALA A 141 -11.03 1.38 8.14
CA ALA A 141 -10.24 1.45 6.92
C ALA A 141 -10.00 0.04 6.37
N HIS A 142 -10.35 -0.18 5.11
CA HIS A 142 -10.05 -1.41 4.39
C HIS A 142 -8.95 -1.10 3.37
N PHE A 143 -7.95 -1.94 3.31
CA PHE A 143 -6.78 -1.75 2.47
C PHE A 143 -6.80 -2.73 1.31
N TYR A 144 -6.58 -2.24 0.10
CA TYR A 144 -6.42 -3.06 -1.09
C TYR A 144 -5.01 -2.81 -1.64
N ILE A 145 -4.20 -3.85 -1.69
CA ILE A 145 -2.80 -3.79 -2.10
C ILE A 145 -2.69 -4.36 -3.51
N LEU A 146 -2.29 -3.53 -4.46
CA LEU A 146 -2.18 -3.87 -5.87
C LEU A 146 -0.77 -3.56 -6.37
N ASN A 147 -0.23 -4.40 -7.22
CA ASN A 147 0.96 -4.06 -7.98
C ASN A 147 0.59 -3.35 -9.30
N THR A 148 1.59 -2.81 -9.99
CA THR A 148 1.38 -2.11 -11.27
C THR A 148 0.62 -2.97 -12.29
N LYS A 149 0.97 -4.25 -12.43
CA LYS A 149 0.31 -5.17 -13.39
C LYS A 149 -1.15 -5.42 -13.06
N ASP A 150 -1.51 -5.41 -11.78
CA ASP A 150 -2.89 -5.59 -11.36
C ASP A 150 -3.72 -4.33 -11.68
N VAL A 151 -3.18 -3.14 -11.42
CA VAL A 151 -3.84 -1.88 -11.77
C VAL A 151 -4.05 -1.77 -13.28
N GLU A 152 -3.06 -2.18 -14.06
CA GLU A 152 -3.12 -2.25 -15.52
C GLU A 152 -4.28 -3.10 -16.04
N LYS A 153 -4.52 -4.25 -15.43
CA LYS A 153 -5.62 -5.15 -15.81
C LYS A 153 -7.01 -4.52 -15.60
N PHE A 154 -7.15 -3.68 -14.56
CA PHE A 154 -8.42 -3.03 -14.26
C PHE A 154 -8.73 -1.89 -15.22
N ASP A 155 -7.72 -1.26 -15.79
CA ASP A 155 -7.93 -0.12 -16.65
C ASP A 155 -8.35 -0.54 -18.07
N ASN A 156 -8.14 -1.79 -18.50
CA ASN A 156 -8.33 -2.26 -19.88
C ASN A 156 -7.72 -1.33 -20.95
N VAL A 157 -6.83 -0.47 -20.53
CA VAL A 157 -6.15 0.48 -21.36
C VAL A 157 -4.80 -0.11 -21.69
N LYS A 158 -4.49 -0.17 -22.96
CA LYS A 158 -3.12 -0.44 -23.42
C LYS A 158 -2.24 0.68 -22.91
N LEU A 159 -1.65 0.49 -21.73
CA LEU A 159 -0.80 1.44 -21.03
C LEU A 159 0.38 1.96 -21.87
N ALA A 160 0.71 1.28 -22.97
CA ALA A 160 1.75 1.67 -23.92
C ALA A 160 1.51 3.00 -24.65
N THR A 161 0.32 3.59 -24.57
CA THR A 161 -0.05 4.80 -25.31
C THR A 161 -0.51 5.97 -24.44
N TYR A 162 -0.42 5.87 -23.12
CA TYR A 162 -0.84 6.95 -22.23
C TYR A 162 0.25 8.02 -22.08
N GLN A 163 0.20 9.02 -22.91
CA GLN A 163 0.50 10.36 -22.47
C GLN A 163 -0.66 10.76 -21.54
N ILE A 164 -0.39 10.83 -20.25
CA ILE A 164 -1.36 11.34 -19.28
C ILE A 164 -1.58 12.80 -19.60
N THR A 165 -2.55 13.08 -20.45
CA THR A 165 -3.15 14.40 -20.47
C THR A 165 -4.01 14.48 -19.21
N ASP A 166 -3.89 15.57 -18.44
CA ASP A 166 -4.56 15.80 -17.15
C ASP A 166 -6.08 15.54 -17.12
N ASN A 167 -6.69 15.28 -18.25
CA ASN A 167 -8.12 15.14 -18.42
C ASN A 167 -8.65 13.70 -18.50
N GLN A 168 -7.78 12.67 -18.51
CA GLN A 168 -8.23 11.28 -18.55
C GLN A 168 -8.03 10.61 -17.18
N LYS A 169 -8.85 10.99 -16.23
CA LYS A 169 -8.94 10.33 -14.91
C LYS A 169 -9.69 9.03 -15.05
N THR A 170 -8.98 7.92 -15.02
CA THR A 170 -9.65 6.61 -14.87
C THR A 170 -10.12 6.45 -13.44
N THR A 171 -11.42 6.34 -13.26
CA THR A 171 -12.04 6.12 -11.97
C THR A 171 -12.34 4.65 -11.81
N LEU A 172 -11.70 4.00 -10.86
CA LEU A 172 -12.08 2.66 -10.42
C LEU A 172 -12.99 2.78 -9.20
N THR A 173 -14.13 2.13 -9.25
CA THR A 173 -15.08 2.12 -8.15
C THR A 173 -15.16 0.71 -7.58
N ILE A 174 -14.91 0.56 -6.30
CA ILE A 174 -15.04 -0.71 -5.58
C ILE A 174 -16.29 -0.62 -4.74
N ARG A 175 -17.12 -1.66 -4.78
CA ARG A 175 -18.25 -1.83 -3.87
C ARG A 175 -17.85 -2.72 -2.70
N GLU A 176 -18.58 -2.60 -1.60
CA GLU A 176 -18.40 -3.48 -0.43
C GLU A 176 -18.54 -4.98 -0.77
N ASP A 177 -19.27 -5.31 -1.83
CA ASP A 177 -19.47 -6.68 -2.31
C ASP A 177 -18.38 -7.16 -3.28
N GLY A 178 -17.29 -6.40 -3.45
CA GLY A 178 -16.16 -6.77 -4.29
C GLY A 178 -16.36 -6.54 -5.79
N VAL A 179 -17.42 -5.88 -6.19
CA VAL A 179 -17.67 -5.54 -7.59
C VAL A 179 -16.95 -4.27 -7.98
N VAL A 180 -16.14 -4.36 -9.02
CA VAL A 180 -15.41 -3.21 -9.60
C VAL A 180 -16.20 -2.66 -10.77
N LEU A 181 -16.53 -1.36 -10.73
CA LEU A 181 -17.21 -0.65 -11.79
C LEU A 181 -16.20 0.23 -12.55
N ASN A 182 -16.12 0.06 -13.84
CA ASN A 182 -15.34 0.94 -14.71
C ASN A 182 -16.27 1.54 -15.77
N LYS A 183 -16.32 2.86 -15.90
CA LYS A 183 -17.14 3.60 -16.88
C LYS A 183 -18.59 3.11 -16.97
N GLY A 184 -19.19 2.76 -15.82
CA GLY A 184 -20.57 2.28 -15.74
C GLY A 184 -20.77 0.81 -16.11
N LYS A 185 -19.76 0.10 -16.57
CA LYS A 185 -19.82 -1.36 -16.75
C LYS A 185 -19.54 -2.06 -15.43
N GLN A 186 -20.34 -3.05 -15.13
CA GLN A 186 -20.14 -3.90 -13.97
C GLN A 186 -19.24 -5.06 -14.39
N TYR A 187 -18.11 -5.20 -13.71
CA TYR A 187 -17.27 -6.39 -13.81
C TYR A 187 -17.48 -7.22 -12.56
N ASP A 188 -17.75 -8.49 -12.76
CA ASP A 188 -17.78 -9.44 -11.64
C ASP A 188 -16.35 -9.88 -11.34
N TYR A 189 -15.72 -9.17 -10.41
CA TYR A 189 -14.46 -9.62 -9.84
C TYR A 189 -14.74 -10.31 -8.50
N SER A 190 -15.43 -11.45 -8.55
CA SER A 190 -15.70 -12.28 -7.38
C SER A 190 -14.43 -12.59 -6.56
N CYS A 191 -13.26 -12.51 -7.20
CA CYS A 191 -11.96 -12.72 -6.59
C CYS A 191 -11.31 -11.44 -6.06
N PHE A 192 -11.85 -10.23 -6.30
CA PHE A 192 -11.13 -8.98 -5.99
C PHE A 192 -10.79 -8.86 -4.50
N ASN A 193 -11.77 -9.06 -3.64
CA ASN A 193 -11.53 -9.00 -2.20
C ASN A 193 -10.57 -10.10 -1.73
N ASN A 194 -10.75 -11.33 -2.21
CA ASN A 194 -9.88 -12.45 -1.83
C ASN A 194 -8.43 -12.25 -2.27
N ARG A 195 -8.21 -11.46 -3.33
CA ARG A 195 -6.88 -11.26 -3.89
C ARG A 195 -6.16 -10.04 -3.34
N PHE A 196 -6.85 -8.95 -3.09
CA PHE A 196 -6.22 -7.65 -2.80
C PHE A 196 -6.52 -7.11 -1.42
N TYR A 197 -7.59 -7.57 -0.78
CA TYR A 197 -7.99 -7.09 0.53
C TYR A 197 -7.01 -7.56 1.60
N ASN A 198 -6.33 -6.59 2.23
CA ASN A 198 -5.30 -6.83 3.24
C ASN A 198 -4.21 -7.83 2.80
N ASP A 199 -3.92 -7.92 1.50
CA ASP A 199 -2.85 -8.79 0.97
C ASP A 199 -1.47 -8.17 1.21
N TRP A 200 -1.07 -8.07 2.47
CA TRP A 200 0.23 -7.53 2.90
C TRP A 200 1.39 -8.40 2.42
N ASP A 201 1.14 -9.67 2.18
CA ASP A 201 2.12 -10.61 1.62
C ASP A 201 2.60 -10.20 0.22
N ALA A 202 1.80 -9.41 -0.51
CA ALA A 202 2.21 -8.86 -1.80
C ALA A 202 3.46 -7.97 -1.70
N LEU A 203 3.70 -7.35 -0.53
CA LEU A 203 4.86 -6.49 -0.28
C LEU A 203 6.13 -7.30 0.05
N GLU A 204 6.01 -8.57 0.39
CA GLU A 204 7.13 -9.43 0.83
C GLU A 204 7.79 -10.16 -0.34
N LEU A 205 9.06 -10.55 -0.18
CA LEU A 205 9.85 -11.21 -1.24
C LEU A 205 9.50 -12.70 -1.45
N GLU A 206 9.16 -13.41 -0.38
CA GLU A 206 9.19 -14.89 -0.36
C GLU A 206 8.04 -15.60 -1.07
N LYS A 207 6.86 -14.98 -1.16
CA LYS A 207 5.68 -15.71 -1.63
C LYS A 207 5.51 -15.78 -3.14
N LYS A 208 6.36 -15.12 -3.94
CA LYS A 208 6.31 -15.23 -5.40
C LYS A 208 6.81 -16.58 -5.92
N ALA A 209 7.67 -17.28 -5.18
CA ALA A 209 8.22 -18.56 -5.60
C ALA A 209 7.28 -19.76 -5.38
N ALA A 210 6.37 -19.68 -4.42
CA ALA A 210 5.49 -20.80 -4.06
C ALA A 210 4.18 -20.89 -4.89
N LYS A 211 3.81 -19.82 -5.60
CA LYS A 211 2.56 -19.81 -6.42
C LYS A 211 2.79 -20.23 -7.88
N ASN A 212 4.04 -20.52 -8.30
CA ASN A 212 4.39 -20.95 -9.66
C ASN A 212 4.92 -22.41 -9.70
N GLN A 213 4.73 -23.20 -8.67
CA GLN A 213 4.84 -24.64 -8.64
C GLN A 213 3.45 -25.24 -8.43
#